data_ac24c3540da09e5abe92a824dd48b005
#
_entry.id   ac24c3540da09e5abe92a824dd48b005
#
_cell.length_a   1.000
_cell.length_b   1.000
_cell.length_c   1.000
_cell.angle_alpha   90.00
_cell.angle_beta   90.00
_cell.angle_gamma   90.00
#
_symmetry.space_group_name_H-M   'P 1'
#
loop_
_entity.id
_entity.type
_entity.pdbx_description
1 polymer ?
#
loop_
_entity_poly.entity_id
_entity_poly.type
_entity_poly.pdbx_seq_one_letter_code
_entity_poly.pdbx_strand_id
1 'polypeptide(L)'
;MMMNMLQKEIQGIFSGHPDILYGFADISYSPYAEDYASALVFAVPYGEQLDPSTYTEERFDEGIQSARAVLETVVSDIEELLQKRQVKYWIPPVAQENETELLARFSFKTAAAHAGIGWFGKNDVIITKRYGPRVRLSAILIDEVFEYGRPFTKSECPDTCTKCIDICPCKALKNQLWTLYMDRSELIDYHKCNRMRSAFIKKLGRKNACGLCLAVCPVGRTDADELRTVKSCQVFLKKL
;
A
#
# COMPACT_ATOMS: atom_id res chain seq x y z
N MET A 1 -11.37 0.51 27.88
CA MET A 1 -10.35 1.57 27.95
C MET A 1 -10.95 2.81 27.31
N MET A 2 -10.90 3.99 27.92
CA MET A 2 -11.44 5.20 27.26
C MET A 2 -10.50 5.55 26.10
N MET A 3 -11.06 5.70 24.90
CA MET A 3 -10.32 6.12 23.72
C MET A 3 -9.65 7.47 23.98
N ASN A 4 -8.36 7.60 23.66
CA ASN A 4 -7.55 8.81 23.78
C ASN A 4 -8.23 9.97 23.01
N MET A 5 -8.20 11.19 23.59
CA MET A 5 -8.80 12.38 22.96
C MET A 5 -8.16 12.68 21.60
N LEU A 6 -6.85 12.56 21.49
CA LEU A 6 -6.13 12.75 20.23
C LEU A 6 -6.59 11.74 19.16
N GLN A 7 -6.84 10.47 19.55
CA GLN A 7 -7.37 9.47 18.62
C GLN A 7 -8.74 9.87 18.06
N LYS A 8 -9.62 10.44 18.87
CA LYS A 8 -10.92 10.95 18.42
C LYS A 8 -10.78 12.11 17.43
N GLU A 9 -9.85 13.00 17.68
CA GLU A 9 -9.59 14.14 16.80
C GLU A 9 -9.05 13.67 15.43
N ILE A 10 -8.10 12.73 15.43
CA ILE A 10 -7.60 12.10 14.22
C ILE A 10 -8.73 11.39 13.45
N GLN A 11 -9.60 10.65 14.16
CA GLN A 11 -10.79 10.02 13.56
C GLN A 11 -11.74 11.06 12.96
N GLY A 12 -11.87 12.23 13.59
CA GLY A 12 -12.63 13.36 13.05
C GLY A 12 -12.13 13.82 11.69
N ILE A 13 -10.81 13.91 11.50
CA ILE A 13 -10.20 14.24 10.19
C ILE A 13 -10.62 13.19 9.14
N PHE A 14 -10.45 11.89 9.44
CA PHE A 14 -10.84 10.83 8.51
C PHE A 14 -12.34 10.72 8.23
N SER A 15 -13.19 11.25 9.12
CA SER A 15 -14.64 11.32 8.87
C SER A 15 -14.97 12.21 7.65
N GLY A 16 -14.13 13.18 7.33
CA GLY A 16 -14.20 13.98 6.11
C GLY A 16 -13.74 13.23 4.84
N HIS A 17 -13.12 12.05 5.00
CA HIS A 17 -12.54 11.26 3.92
C HIS A 17 -13.01 9.78 3.99
N PRO A 18 -14.29 9.47 3.75
CA PRO A 18 -14.87 8.14 4.00
C PRO A 18 -14.30 7.01 3.15
N ASP A 19 -13.57 7.33 2.10
CA ASP A 19 -12.90 6.36 1.22
C ASP A 19 -11.49 6.00 1.67
N ILE A 20 -10.90 6.75 2.59
CA ILE A 20 -9.58 6.46 3.14
C ILE A 20 -9.71 5.39 4.23
N LEU A 21 -8.96 4.29 4.08
CA LEU A 21 -8.80 3.33 5.15
C LEU A 21 -7.67 3.81 6.06
N TYR A 22 -7.85 3.72 7.38
CA TYR A 22 -6.81 4.07 8.35
C TYR A 22 -6.86 3.15 9.56
N GLY A 23 -5.76 3.11 10.30
CA GLY A 23 -5.63 2.36 11.53
C GLY A 23 -4.34 2.72 12.26
N PHE A 24 -4.28 2.31 13.52
CA PHE A 24 -3.10 2.50 14.36
C PHE A 24 -2.38 1.17 14.55
N ALA A 25 -1.06 1.19 14.48
CA ALA A 25 -0.20 0.03 14.67
C ALA A 25 0.72 0.24 15.87
N ASP A 26 0.87 -0.80 16.67
CA ASP A 26 2.04 -0.96 17.53
C ASP A 26 3.28 -1.13 16.63
N ILE A 27 4.33 -0.38 16.92
CA ILE A 27 5.59 -0.42 16.16
C ILE A 27 6.76 -1.02 16.94
N SER A 28 6.48 -1.80 17.99
CA SER A 28 7.50 -2.48 18.81
C SER A 28 8.48 -3.36 18.00
N TYR A 29 8.09 -3.76 16.79
CA TYR A 29 8.94 -4.47 15.82
C TYR A 29 9.95 -3.57 15.10
N SER A 30 9.79 -2.27 15.17
CA SER A 30 10.55 -1.28 14.41
C SER A 30 11.72 -0.72 15.23
N PRO A 31 12.87 -0.38 14.61
CA PRO A 31 13.94 0.33 15.28
C PRO A 31 13.53 1.73 15.79
N TYR A 32 12.40 2.26 15.32
CA TYR A 32 11.85 3.55 15.77
C TYR A 32 10.98 3.44 17.02
N ALA A 33 10.81 2.25 17.61
CA ALA A 33 10.02 2.04 18.83
C ALA A 33 10.64 2.71 20.07
N GLU A 34 11.93 3.04 20.06
CA GLU A 34 12.58 3.81 21.12
C GLU A 34 12.15 5.29 21.11
N ASP A 35 11.74 5.82 19.96
CA ASP A 35 11.39 7.22 19.75
C ASP A 35 9.89 7.49 19.66
N TYR A 36 9.10 6.49 19.22
CA TYR A 36 7.67 6.61 18.93
C TYR A 36 6.93 5.37 19.38
N ALA A 37 5.75 5.58 19.99
CA ALA A 37 4.94 4.47 20.50
C ALA A 37 4.08 3.81 19.41
N SER A 38 3.65 4.55 18.40
CA SER A 38 2.66 4.08 17.42
C SER A 38 2.93 4.59 16.01
N ALA A 39 2.34 3.91 15.03
CA ALA A 39 2.17 4.46 13.68
C ALA A 39 0.68 4.61 13.37
N LEU A 40 0.26 5.80 12.98
CA LEU A 40 -0.96 6.02 12.23
C LEU A 40 -0.67 5.68 10.77
N VAL A 41 -1.42 4.73 10.23
CA VAL A 41 -1.26 4.27 8.84
C VAL A 41 -2.56 4.50 8.10
N PHE A 42 -2.48 4.93 6.84
CA PHE A 42 -3.66 5.13 6.02
C PHE A 42 -3.41 4.81 4.55
N ALA A 43 -4.50 4.47 3.86
CA ALA A 43 -4.52 3.97 2.51
C ALA A 43 -5.56 4.69 1.66
N VAL A 44 -5.13 5.45 0.67
CA VAL A 44 -5.98 6.17 -0.28
C VAL A 44 -6.18 5.32 -1.54
N PRO A 45 -7.42 5.07 -1.98
CA PRO A 45 -7.67 4.31 -3.21
C PRO A 45 -7.21 5.07 -4.46
N TYR A 46 -6.77 4.31 -5.48
CA TYR A 46 -6.41 4.87 -6.80
C TYR A 46 -7.63 5.22 -7.68
N GLY A 47 -8.86 4.90 -7.22
CA GLY A 47 -10.07 5.10 -8.00
C GLY A 47 -10.17 4.17 -9.21
N GLU A 48 -10.91 4.61 -10.24
CA GLU A 48 -11.24 3.81 -11.43
C GLU A 48 -10.08 3.66 -12.43
N GLN A 49 -9.00 4.43 -12.30
CA GLN A 49 -7.86 4.40 -13.22
C GLN A 49 -7.15 3.05 -13.31
N LEU A 50 -7.42 2.15 -12.38
CA LEU A 50 -6.89 0.78 -12.38
C LEU A 50 -7.88 -0.28 -12.86
N ASP A 51 -8.87 0.07 -13.65
CA ASP A 51 -9.67 -0.93 -14.36
C ASP A 51 -8.80 -1.63 -15.42
N PRO A 52 -8.69 -2.97 -15.40
CA PRO A 52 -7.85 -3.70 -16.35
C PRO A 52 -8.26 -3.52 -17.81
N SER A 53 -9.53 -3.22 -18.09
CA SER A 53 -10.02 -3.02 -19.45
C SER A 53 -9.55 -1.69 -20.06
N THR A 54 -9.24 -0.72 -19.22
CA THR A 54 -8.79 0.62 -19.61
C THR A 54 -7.39 0.94 -19.14
N TYR A 55 -6.68 -0.07 -18.58
CA TYR A 55 -5.34 0.12 -18.03
C TYR A 55 -4.38 0.62 -19.11
N THR A 56 -3.71 1.73 -18.78
CA THR A 56 -2.46 2.18 -19.40
C THR A 56 -1.51 2.63 -18.28
N GLU A 57 -0.24 2.70 -18.59
CA GLU A 57 0.79 3.14 -17.65
C GLU A 57 0.58 4.60 -17.25
N GLU A 58 0.13 5.43 -18.20
CA GLU A 58 -0.18 6.84 -17.98
C GLU A 58 -1.36 7.00 -17.00
N ARG A 59 -2.47 6.27 -17.23
CA ARG A 59 -3.62 6.29 -16.31
C ARG A 59 -3.27 5.80 -14.92
N PHE A 60 -2.41 4.78 -14.84
CA PHE A 60 -1.93 4.30 -13.54
C PHE A 60 -1.11 5.38 -12.83
N ASP A 61 -0.25 6.08 -13.56
CA ASP A 61 0.52 7.18 -13.01
C ASP A 61 -0.37 8.34 -12.56
N GLU A 62 -1.40 8.71 -13.34
CA GLU A 62 -2.39 9.71 -12.96
C GLU A 62 -3.10 9.32 -11.65
N GLY A 63 -3.51 8.05 -11.51
CA GLY A 63 -4.11 7.54 -10.28
C GLY A 63 -3.17 7.63 -9.07
N ILE A 64 -1.88 7.35 -9.28
CA ILE A 64 -0.86 7.51 -8.24
C ILE A 64 -0.73 8.98 -7.82
N GLN A 65 -0.69 9.93 -8.78
CA GLN A 65 -0.56 11.35 -8.47
C GLN A 65 -1.82 11.88 -7.76
N SER A 66 -3.01 11.49 -8.20
CA SER A 66 -4.26 11.86 -7.55
C SER A 66 -4.33 11.36 -6.10
N ALA A 67 -4.00 10.08 -5.88
CA ALA A 67 -3.96 9.53 -4.52
C ALA A 67 -2.88 10.20 -3.66
N ARG A 68 -1.76 10.60 -4.27
CA ARG A 68 -0.68 11.32 -3.57
C ARG A 68 -1.13 12.70 -3.11
N ALA A 69 -1.83 13.46 -3.96
CA ALA A 69 -2.35 14.77 -3.58
C ALA A 69 -3.31 14.67 -2.37
N VAL A 70 -4.19 13.67 -2.36
CA VAL A 70 -5.08 13.41 -1.22
C VAL A 70 -4.28 13.03 0.03
N LEU A 71 -3.25 12.19 -0.10
CA LEU A 71 -2.36 11.84 1.02
C LEU A 71 -1.68 13.07 1.61
N GLU A 72 -1.16 13.97 0.76
CA GLU A 72 -0.47 15.19 1.17
C GLU A 72 -1.41 16.10 1.97
N THR A 73 -2.67 16.25 1.54
CA THR A 73 -3.70 16.99 2.29
C THR A 73 -3.94 16.39 3.67
N VAL A 74 -4.22 15.08 3.74
CA VAL A 74 -4.49 14.40 5.01
C VAL A 74 -3.28 14.43 5.95
N VAL A 75 -2.06 14.28 5.41
CA VAL A 75 -0.82 14.41 6.20
C VAL A 75 -0.72 15.80 6.79
N SER A 76 -0.99 16.86 6.01
CA SER A 76 -0.94 18.24 6.48
C SER A 76 -1.95 18.51 7.60
N ASP A 77 -3.20 18.03 7.46
CA ASP A 77 -4.24 18.21 8.47
C ASP A 77 -3.88 17.52 9.80
N ILE A 78 -3.30 16.31 9.71
CA ILE A 78 -2.86 15.57 10.90
C ILE A 78 -1.63 16.24 11.52
N GLU A 79 -0.69 16.70 10.70
CA GLU A 79 0.50 17.40 11.17
C GLU A 79 0.14 18.68 11.94
N GLU A 80 -0.80 19.48 11.41
CA GLU A 80 -1.31 20.67 12.10
C GLU A 80 -1.93 20.33 13.47
N LEU A 81 -2.72 19.25 13.52
CA LEU A 81 -3.29 18.76 14.78
C LEU A 81 -2.20 18.35 15.77
N LEU A 82 -1.20 17.56 15.35
CA LEU A 82 -0.12 17.09 16.22
C LEU A 82 0.75 18.23 16.73
N GLN A 83 1.05 19.23 15.89
CA GLN A 83 1.75 20.45 16.28
C GLN A 83 0.96 21.25 17.32
N LYS A 84 -0.33 21.46 17.08
CA LYS A 84 -1.22 22.13 18.04
C LYS A 84 -1.29 21.43 19.39
N ARG A 85 -1.21 20.11 19.41
CA ARG A 85 -1.21 19.26 20.62
C ARG A 85 0.17 19.09 21.24
N GLN A 86 1.22 19.61 20.59
CA GLN A 86 2.63 19.49 21.03
C GLN A 86 3.07 18.01 21.19
N VAL A 87 2.53 17.12 20.34
CA VAL A 87 2.87 15.71 20.32
C VAL A 87 4.07 15.49 19.39
N LYS A 88 5.06 14.71 19.83
CA LYS A 88 6.21 14.31 19.01
C LYS A 88 5.74 13.38 17.90
N TYR A 89 6.13 13.67 16.66
CA TYR A 89 5.81 12.85 15.50
C TYR A 89 6.95 12.87 14.46
N TRP A 90 6.91 11.94 13.54
CA TRP A 90 7.77 11.88 12.38
C TRP A 90 7.02 11.33 11.17
N ILE A 91 7.15 12.00 10.04
CA ILE A 91 6.59 11.59 8.75
C ILE A 91 7.70 10.92 7.94
N PRO A 92 7.72 9.58 7.83
CA PRO A 92 8.75 8.87 7.11
C PRO A 92 8.73 9.22 5.61
N PRO A 93 9.89 9.44 4.98
CA PRO A 93 9.95 9.69 3.55
C PRO A 93 9.49 8.46 2.75
N VAL A 94 8.79 8.69 1.65
CA VAL A 94 8.37 7.63 0.71
C VAL A 94 9.55 7.05 -0.07
N ALA A 95 10.65 7.79 -0.15
CA ALA A 95 11.83 7.41 -0.91
C ALA A 95 12.60 6.24 -0.27
N GLN A 96 13.16 5.40 -1.12
CA GLN A 96 14.12 4.37 -0.69
C GLN A 96 15.44 5.05 -0.34
N GLU A 97 16.00 4.72 0.82
CA GLU A 97 17.32 5.21 1.24
C GLU A 97 18.47 4.43 0.63
N ASN A 98 18.26 3.13 0.48
CA ASN A 98 19.29 2.23 -0.01
C ASN A 98 18.89 1.74 -1.41
N GLU A 99 19.59 2.21 -2.44
CA GLU A 99 19.35 1.79 -3.82
C GLU A 99 19.77 0.34 -4.08
N THR A 100 20.66 -0.21 -3.28
CA THR A 100 21.11 -1.59 -3.41
C THR A 100 20.08 -2.57 -2.84
N GLU A 101 19.62 -2.31 -1.62
CA GLU A 101 18.64 -3.17 -0.94
C GLU A 101 17.20 -2.79 -1.25
N LEU A 102 16.97 -1.60 -1.84
CA LEU A 102 15.66 -1.06 -2.16
C LEU A 102 14.71 -1.01 -0.95
N LEU A 103 15.25 -0.67 0.20
CA LEU A 103 14.53 -0.55 1.47
C LEU A 103 14.21 0.92 1.76
N ALA A 104 13.01 1.18 2.27
CA ALA A 104 12.64 2.46 2.85
C ALA A 104 13.05 2.49 4.33
N ARG A 105 13.23 3.67 4.91
CA ARG A 105 13.50 3.84 6.35
C ARG A 105 12.43 3.17 7.19
N PHE A 106 11.18 3.37 6.85
CA PHE A 106 10.04 2.77 7.52
C PHE A 106 9.13 2.09 6.49
N SER A 107 8.72 0.85 6.77
CA SER A 107 7.87 0.07 5.87
C SER A 107 6.39 0.38 6.09
N PHE A 108 5.81 1.23 5.25
CA PHE A 108 4.36 1.48 5.27
C PHE A 108 3.53 0.21 5.07
N LYS A 109 4.05 -0.77 4.32
CA LYS A 109 3.38 -2.05 4.10
C LYS A 109 3.31 -2.86 5.40
N THR A 110 4.42 -3.00 6.10
CA THR A 110 4.46 -3.70 7.38
C THR A 110 3.56 -3.03 8.39
N ALA A 111 3.63 -1.70 8.51
CA ALA A 111 2.76 -0.93 9.38
C ALA A 111 1.28 -1.09 9.02
N ALA A 112 0.91 -1.15 7.74
CA ALA A 112 -0.47 -1.39 7.31
C ALA A 112 -0.98 -2.78 7.71
N ALA A 113 -0.12 -3.81 7.66
CA ALA A 113 -0.47 -5.14 8.14
C ALA A 113 -0.66 -5.15 9.67
N HIS A 114 0.21 -4.47 10.43
CA HIS A 114 0.07 -4.33 11.88
C HIS A 114 -1.12 -3.47 12.30
N ALA A 115 -1.49 -2.45 11.50
CA ALA A 115 -2.68 -1.63 11.73
C ALA A 115 -4.00 -2.33 11.36
N GLY A 116 -3.97 -3.56 10.82
CA GLY A 116 -5.16 -4.28 10.40
C GLY A 116 -5.82 -3.74 9.12
N ILE A 117 -5.12 -2.92 8.33
CA ILE A 117 -5.63 -2.36 7.07
C ILE A 117 -5.70 -3.41 5.97
N GLY A 118 -4.74 -4.35 5.95
CA GLY A 118 -4.68 -5.41 4.97
C GLY A 118 -3.47 -6.32 5.15
N TRP A 119 -3.35 -7.32 4.30
CA TRP A 119 -2.28 -8.32 4.31
C TRP A 119 -1.34 -8.16 3.12
N PHE A 120 -0.15 -8.72 3.19
CA PHE A 120 0.71 -8.84 2.02
C PHE A 120 0.17 -9.88 1.05
N GLY A 121 -0.09 -9.47 -0.17
CA GLY A 121 -0.45 -10.40 -1.26
C GLY A 121 0.78 -11.10 -1.84
N LYS A 122 0.53 -12.13 -2.67
CA LYS A 122 1.56 -12.82 -3.47
C LYS A 122 2.36 -11.87 -4.40
N ASN A 123 1.88 -10.65 -4.58
CA ASN A 123 2.52 -9.58 -5.36
C ASN A 123 3.35 -8.60 -4.52
N ASP A 124 3.64 -8.91 -3.27
CA ASP A 124 4.42 -8.08 -2.34
C ASP A 124 3.83 -6.67 -2.11
N VAL A 125 2.52 -6.49 -2.27
CA VAL A 125 1.82 -5.25 -1.90
C VAL A 125 0.71 -5.54 -0.89
N ILE A 126 0.26 -4.51 -0.17
CA ILE A 126 -0.85 -4.64 0.76
C ILE A 126 -2.15 -4.82 -0.04
N ILE A 127 -2.92 -5.83 0.36
CA ILE A 127 -4.25 -6.13 -0.15
C ILE A 127 -5.26 -5.72 0.93
N THR A 128 -6.09 -4.74 0.65
CA THR A 128 -7.20 -4.35 1.53
C THR A 128 -8.48 -5.08 1.11
N LYS A 129 -9.39 -5.34 2.04
CA LYS A 129 -10.67 -6.01 1.71
C LYS A 129 -11.51 -5.16 0.76
N ARG A 130 -11.55 -3.83 0.97
CA ARG A 130 -12.42 -2.91 0.22
C ARG A 130 -11.88 -2.60 -1.19
N TYR A 131 -10.57 -2.39 -1.33
CA TYR A 131 -9.97 -1.88 -2.58
C TYR A 131 -8.95 -2.85 -3.19
N GLY A 132 -8.72 -4.02 -2.56
CA GLY A 132 -7.63 -4.89 -2.95
C GLY A 132 -6.29 -4.16 -2.84
N PRO A 133 -5.37 -4.34 -3.81
CA PRO A 133 -4.06 -3.69 -3.83
C PRO A 133 -4.09 -2.27 -4.43
N ARG A 134 -5.27 -1.74 -4.76
CA ARG A 134 -5.43 -0.48 -5.47
C ARG A 134 -5.47 0.72 -4.53
N VAL A 135 -4.47 0.78 -3.65
CA VAL A 135 -4.31 1.84 -2.66
C VAL A 135 -2.90 2.37 -2.61
N ARG A 136 -2.75 3.63 -2.21
CA ARG A 136 -1.48 4.24 -1.86
C ARG A 136 -1.41 4.41 -0.35
N LEU A 137 -0.30 3.95 0.22
CA LEU A 137 -0.06 3.99 1.66
C LEU A 137 0.72 5.23 2.07
N SER A 138 0.44 5.71 3.27
CA SER A 138 1.28 6.62 4.05
C SER A 138 1.24 6.23 5.52
N ALA A 139 2.19 6.76 6.30
CA ALA A 139 2.20 6.59 7.74
C ALA A 139 2.82 7.82 8.42
N ILE A 140 2.41 8.06 9.68
CA ILE A 140 2.98 9.04 10.58
C ILE A 140 3.30 8.29 11.88
N LEU A 141 4.55 8.34 12.34
CA LEU A 141 4.94 7.82 13.64
C LEU A 141 4.63 8.88 14.69
N ILE A 142 4.03 8.46 15.80
CA ILE A 142 3.52 9.34 16.83
C ILE A 142 3.95 8.79 18.21
N ASP A 143 4.47 9.66 19.06
CA ASP A 143 4.88 9.32 20.42
C ASP A 143 3.68 9.36 21.38
N GLU A 144 2.64 8.60 21.03
CA GLU A 144 1.42 8.40 21.79
C GLU A 144 0.88 7.00 21.58
N VAL A 145 0.27 6.41 22.61
CA VAL A 145 -0.36 5.08 22.54
C VAL A 145 -1.83 5.23 22.14
N PHE A 146 -2.25 4.44 21.16
CA PHE A 146 -3.61 4.41 20.63
C PHE A 146 -4.25 3.03 20.81
N GLU A 147 -5.52 2.91 20.51
CA GLU A 147 -6.17 1.63 20.32
C GLU A 147 -5.75 1.06 18.96
N TYR A 148 -4.98 -0.03 18.99
CA TYR A 148 -4.40 -0.63 17.78
C TYR A 148 -5.40 -1.48 17.02
N GLY A 149 -5.22 -1.53 15.69
CA GLY A 149 -5.90 -2.49 14.85
C GLY A 149 -5.45 -3.93 15.14
N ARG A 150 -6.23 -4.91 14.68
CA ARG A 150 -5.85 -6.32 14.77
C ARG A 150 -4.87 -6.66 13.64
N PRO A 151 -3.63 -7.05 13.91
CA PRO A 151 -2.64 -7.35 12.89
C PRO A 151 -3.02 -8.52 12.00
N PHE A 152 -2.73 -8.40 10.71
CA PHE A 152 -2.64 -9.56 9.82
C PHE A 152 -1.26 -10.21 10.00
N THR A 153 -1.25 -11.52 10.24
CA THR A 153 -0.01 -12.30 10.41
C THR A 153 0.27 -13.25 9.25
N LYS A 154 -0.68 -13.38 8.33
CA LYS A 154 -0.57 -14.21 7.12
C LYS A 154 -1.39 -13.64 5.98
N SER A 155 -1.06 -14.04 4.76
CA SER A 155 -1.81 -13.70 3.56
C SER A 155 -3.21 -14.31 3.58
N GLU A 156 -4.22 -13.57 3.13
CA GLU A 156 -5.57 -14.07 2.86
C GLU A 156 -5.79 -14.31 1.33
N CYS A 157 -4.71 -14.29 0.52
CA CYS A 157 -4.82 -14.68 -0.88
C CYS A 157 -5.18 -16.16 -1.01
N PRO A 158 -6.11 -16.54 -1.91
CA PRO A 158 -6.38 -17.95 -2.19
C PRO A 158 -5.13 -18.67 -2.72
N ASP A 159 -4.88 -19.90 -2.25
CA ASP A 159 -3.74 -20.71 -2.69
C ASP A 159 -3.72 -20.90 -4.21
N THR A 160 -4.88 -21.11 -4.80
CA THR A 160 -5.07 -21.38 -6.23
C THR A 160 -4.98 -20.13 -7.10
N CYS A 161 -5.00 -18.92 -6.54
CA CYS A 161 -4.97 -17.68 -7.30
C CYS A 161 -3.54 -17.36 -7.78
N THR A 162 -3.35 -17.30 -9.09
CA THR A 162 -2.06 -16.97 -9.75
C THR A 162 -2.13 -15.70 -10.62
N LYS A 163 -3.26 -14.98 -10.65
CA LYS A 163 -3.50 -13.86 -11.58
C LYS A 163 -2.34 -12.84 -11.62
N CYS A 164 -1.84 -12.42 -10.46
CA CYS A 164 -0.72 -11.48 -10.38
C CYS A 164 0.63 -12.08 -10.85
N ILE A 165 0.81 -13.40 -10.64
CA ILE A 165 2.00 -14.14 -11.08
C ILE A 165 2.03 -14.21 -12.61
N ASP A 166 0.90 -14.61 -13.20
CA ASP A 166 0.76 -14.85 -14.63
C ASP A 166 0.96 -13.57 -15.44
N ILE A 167 0.38 -12.44 -14.96
CA ILE A 167 0.48 -11.14 -15.63
C ILE A 167 1.84 -10.46 -15.48
N CYS A 168 2.69 -10.90 -14.55
CA CYS A 168 3.96 -10.23 -14.25
C CYS A 168 4.92 -10.29 -15.44
N PRO A 169 5.23 -9.17 -16.12
CA PRO A 169 6.02 -9.17 -17.36
C PRO A 169 7.47 -9.56 -17.12
N CYS A 170 8.02 -9.27 -15.94
CA CYS A 170 9.40 -9.63 -15.58
C CYS A 170 9.51 -10.92 -14.76
N LYS A 171 8.38 -11.65 -14.53
CA LYS A 171 8.36 -12.89 -13.76
C LYS A 171 9.10 -12.78 -12.40
N ALA A 172 8.86 -11.69 -11.70
CA ALA A 172 9.51 -11.40 -10.42
C ALA A 172 8.81 -12.07 -9.23
N LEU A 173 7.54 -12.42 -9.33
CA LEU A 173 6.72 -12.94 -8.23
C LEU A 173 6.90 -14.45 -8.06
N LYS A 174 7.06 -14.91 -6.81
CA LYS A 174 7.43 -16.30 -6.48
C LYS A 174 6.27 -17.20 -6.10
N ASN A 175 5.03 -16.71 -6.19
CA ASN A 175 3.81 -17.46 -5.87
C ASN A 175 3.76 -18.00 -4.43
N GLN A 176 4.34 -17.28 -3.47
CA GLN A 176 4.33 -17.65 -2.06
C GLN A 176 3.24 -16.88 -1.30
N LEU A 177 2.65 -17.51 -0.29
CA LEU A 177 1.77 -16.85 0.66
C LEU A 177 2.60 -16.25 1.78
N TRP A 178 2.41 -14.97 2.01
CA TRP A 178 3.13 -14.26 3.06
C TRP A 178 2.73 -14.71 4.46
N THR A 179 3.73 -14.79 5.33
CA THR A 179 3.58 -14.86 6.79
C THR A 179 4.44 -13.80 7.46
N LEU A 180 4.15 -13.47 8.72
CA LEU A 180 4.77 -12.34 9.45
C LEU A 180 6.31 -12.39 9.48
N TYR A 181 6.91 -13.60 9.48
CA TYR A 181 8.36 -13.80 9.58
C TYR A 181 9.04 -14.08 8.25
N MET A 182 8.29 -13.98 7.15
CA MET A 182 8.81 -14.26 5.81
C MET A 182 9.65 -13.08 5.31
N ASP A 183 10.84 -13.40 4.77
CA ASP A 183 11.66 -12.40 4.09
C ASP A 183 10.99 -11.96 2.78
N ARG A 184 11.15 -10.69 2.45
CA ARG A 184 10.62 -10.11 1.22
C ARG A 184 11.11 -10.84 -0.03
N SER A 185 12.36 -11.30 -0.02
CA SER A 185 12.95 -12.05 -1.13
C SER A 185 12.26 -13.37 -1.41
N GLU A 186 11.53 -13.94 -0.44
CA GLU A 186 10.73 -15.15 -0.63
C GLU A 186 9.44 -14.89 -1.43
N LEU A 187 8.89 -13.68 -1.38
CA LEU A 187 7.71 -13.27 -2.15
C LEU A 187 8.06 -12.81 -3.56
N ILE A 188 9.14 -12.05 -3.69
CA ILE A 188 9.46 -11.33 -4.93
C ILE A 188 10.97 -11.21 -5.15
N ASP A 189 11.40 -11.36 -6.42
CA ASP A 189 12.68 -10.82 -6.88
C ASP A 189 12.50 -9.31 -7.12
N TYR A 190 12.68 -8.53 -6.05
CA TYR A 190 12.43 -7.09 -6.09
C TYR A 190 13.42 -6.34 -7.00
N HIS A 191 14.60 -6.90 -7.29
CA HIS A 191 15.54 -6.34 -8.25
C HIS A 191 15.02 -6.47 -9.69
N LYS A 192 14.45 -7.62 -10.07
CA LYS A 192 13.78 -7.76 -11.37
C LYS A 192 12.62 -6.77 -11.52
N CYS A 193 11.77 -6.67 -10.50
CA CYS A 193 10.68 -5.70 -10.49
C CYS A 193 11.17 -4.26 -10.58
N ASN A 194 12.24 -3.91 -9.85
CA ASN A 194 12.82 -2.56 -9.87
C ASN A 194 13.42 -2.22 -11.24
N ARG A 195 14.12 -3.13 -11.90
CA ARG A 195 14.63 -2.92 -13.25
C ARG A 195 13.51 -2.64 -14.25
N MET A 196 12.40 -3.39 -14.19
CA MET A 196 11.22 -3.14 -15.00
C MET A 196 10.63 -1.75 -14.74
N ARG A 197 10.51 -1.34 -13.46
CA ARG A 197 10.03 -0.02 -13.07
C ARG A 197 10.94 1.10 -13.58
N SER A 198 12.24 0.87 -13.62
CA SER A 198 13.21 1.87 -14.08
C SER A 198 13.08 2.17 -15.57
N ALA A 199 12.53 1.26 -16.36
CA ALA A 199 12.24 1.51 -17.78
C ALA A 199 11.21 2.64 -17.98
N PHE A 200 10.29 2.85 -17.02
CA PHE A 200 9.30 3.92 -17.08
C PHE A 200 9.88 5.32 -16.89
N ILE A 201 11.10 5.46 -16.35
CA ILE A 201 11.77 6.77 -16.25
C ILE A 201 11.92 7.38 -17.64
N LYS A 202 12.24 6.57 -18.65
CA LYS A 202 12.38 7.05 -20.03
C LYS A 202 11.06 7.48 -20.65
N LYS A 203 9.95 6.81 -20.26
CA LYS A 203 8.62 7.04 -20.84
C LYS A 203 7.86 8.16 -20.12
N LEU A 204 7.89 8.19 -18.79
CA LEU A 204 7.07 9.06 -17.96
C LEU A 204 7.86 10.16 -17.25
N GLY A 205 9.18 10.23 -17.47
CA GLY A 205 10.07 11.17 -16.81
C GLY A 205 10.30 10.91 -15.33
N ARG A 206 9.71 9.85 -14.77
CA ARG A 206 9.84 9.44 -13.37
C ARG A 206 9.71 7.94 -13.17
N LYS A 207 10.35 7.44 -12.11
CA LYS A 207 10.26 6.03 -11.72
C LYS A 207 8.85 5.73 -11.22
N ASN A 208 8.20 4.76 -11.85
CA ASN A 208 6.84 4.34 -11.51
C ASN A 208 6.75 2.81 -11.32
N ALA A 209 5.63 2.32 -10.81
CA ALA A 209 5.30 0.90 -10.84
C ALA A 209 4.64 0.56 -12.17
N CYS A 210 4.79 -0.68 -12.66
CA CYS A 210 4.02 -1.11 -13.83
C CYS A 210 2.53 -1.36 -13.51
N GLY A 211 2.15 -1.57 -12.25
CA GLY A 211 0.76 -1.66 -11.79
C GLY A 211 -0.05 -2.88 -12.23
N LEU A 212 0.44 -3.72 -13.15
CA LEU A 212 -0.31 -4.84 -13.71
C LEU A 212 -0.78 -5.85 -12.65
N CYS A 213 0.08 -6.19 -11.70
CA CYS A 213 -0.25 -7.09 -10.60
C CYS A 213 -1.29 -6.49 -9.62
N LEU A 214 -1.45 -5.16 -9.60
CA LEU A 214 -2.49 -4.47 -8.86
C LEU A 214 -3.80 -4.49 -9.65
N ALA A 215 -3.71 -4.16 -10.96
CA ALA A 215 -4.86 -4.07 -11.84
C ALA A 215 -5.59 -5.42 -11.99
N VAL A 216 -4.87 -6.54 -12.05
CA VAL A 216 -5.46 -7.87 -12.25
C VAL A 216 -6.04 -8.50 -10.99
N CYS A 217 -5.72 -7.96 -9.80
CA CYS A 217 -6.15 -8.57 -8.54
C CYS A 217 -7.68 -8.51 -8.38
N PRO A 218 -8.36 -9.65 -8.10
CA PRO A 218 -9.81 -9.68 -7.98
C PRO A 218 -10.32 -9.12 -6.64
N VAL A 219 -9.48 -9.11 -5.60
CA VAL A 219 -9.88 -8.65 -4.27
C VAL A 219 -10.33 -7.19 -4.31
N GLY A 220 -11.45 -6.89 -3.68
CA GLY A 220 -12.04 -5.55 -3.64
C GLY A 220 -12.66 -5.10 -4.97
N ARG A 221 -12.99 -6.04 -5.86
CA ARG A 221 -13.79 -5.82 -7.07
C ARG A 221 -15.18 -6.43 -6.89
N THR A 222 -16.14 -5.89 -7.64
CA THR A 222 -17.46 -6.53 -7.80
C THR A 222 -17.36 -7.70 -8.77
N ASP A 223 -18.32 -8.64 -8.72
CA ASP A 223 -18.37 -9.78 -9.65
C ASP A 223 -18.39 -9.35 -11.13
N ALA A 224 -19.05 -8.22 -11.43
CA ALA A 224 -19.07 -7.64 -12.77
C ALA A 224 -17.67 -7.17 -13.23
N ASP A 225 -16.91 -6.58 -12.33
CA ASP A 225 -15.54 -6.13 -12.59
C ASP A 225 -14.58 -7.32 -12.72
N GLU A 226 -14.81 -8.40 -11.98
CA GLU A 226 -14.01 -9.63 -12.08
C GLU A 226 -14.14 -10.29 -13.46
N LEU A 227 -15.34 -10.37 -14.01
CA LEU A 227 -15.60 -10.88 -15.36
C LEU A 227 -14.94 -10.04 -16.45
N ARG A 228 -14.93 -8.71 -16.33
CA ARG A 228 -14.22 -7.80 -17.23
C ARG A 228 -12.71 -8.00 -17.14
N THR A 229 -12.19 -8.17 -15.92
CA THR A 229 -10.77 -8.38 -15.65
C THR A 229 -10.21 -9.61 -16.39
N VAL A 230 -10.92 -10.73 -16.37
CA VAL A 230 -10.48 -11.96 -17.03
C VAL A 230 -10.38 -11.78 -18.56
N LYS A 231 -11.37 -11.12 -19.16
CA LYS A 231 -11.39 -10.88 -20.61
C LYS A 231 -10.29 -9.91 -21.06
N SER A 232 -10.04 -8.83 -20.30
CA SER A 232 -9.03 -7.83 -20.66
C SER A 232 -7.59 -8.31 -20.45
N CYS A 233 -7.31 -9.13 -19.43
CA CYS A 233 -6.00 -9.75 -19.26
C CYS A 233 -5.62 -10.65 -20.43
N GLN A 234 -6.58 -11.41 -21.00
CA GLN A 234 -6.34 -12.23 -22.19
C GLN A 234 -6.01 -11.39 -23.42
N VAL A 235 -6.60 -10.21 -23.55
CA VAL A 235 -6.32 -9.28 -24.66
C VAL A 235 -4.96 -8.60 -24.47
N PHE A 236 -4.59 -8.24 -23.24
CA PHE A 236 -3.33 -7.58 -22.94
C PHE A 236 -2.13 -8.51 -23.15
N LEU A 237 -2.20 -9.76 -22.67
CA LEU A 237 -1.14 -10.77 -22.88
C LEU A 237 -0.89 -11.12 -24.35
N LYS A 238 -1.85 -10.88 -25.23
CA LYS A 238 -1.68 -11.06 -26.69
C LYS A 238 -0.99 -9.87 -27.37
N LYS A 239 -0.81 -8.74 -26.66
CA LYS A 239 -0.16 -7.52 -27.19
C LYS A 239 1.25 -7.29 -26.65
N LEU A 240 1.71 -8.12 -25.68
CA LEU A 240 3.07 -8.21 -25.17
C LEU A 240 3.84 -9.32 -25.90
#